data_9c661d116df2b7acf510531bf391b922
#
_entry.id   9c661d116df2b7acf510531bf391b922
#
_cell.length_a   1.000
_cell.length_b   1.000
_cell.length_c   1.000
_cell.angle_alpha   90.00
_cell.angle_beta   90.00
_cell.angle_gamma   90.00
#
_symmetry.space_group_name_H-M   'P 1'
#
loop_
_entity.id
_entity.type
_entity.pdbx_description
1 polymer ?
#
loop_
_entity_poly.entity_id
_entity_poly.type
_entity_poly.pdbx_seq_one_letter_code
_entity_poly.pdbx_strand_id
1 'polypeptide(L)'
;MVGNMENETEQIAQYYDHYKDTFEQQKTYIAKRDHMTLFLLLLAIMLIGLVVAPSHFGEKLNIIIGAQVKDLHFDLHFINTGVILVTFWYLLQYYMVVLQVERMYQYISECEKRLTEATPLFPINREGAYYLKSYPWLKNIADYIFVLGFPLGYIGVSPKTRL
;
A
#
# COMPACT_ATOMS: atom_id res chain seq x y z
N MET A 1 -49.02 -12.32 6.00
CA MET A 1 -48.21 -12.07 4.77
C MET A 1 -47.55 -10.69 4.76
N VAL A 2 -48.21 -9.62 5.22
CA VAL A 2 -47.64 -8.24 5.23
C VAL A 2 -46.38 -8.15 6.13
N GLY A 3 -46.39 -8.73 7.32
CA GLY A 3 -45.26 -8.62 8.25
C GLY A 3 -43.95 -9.29 7.81
N ASN A 4 -44.00 -10.28 6.91
CA ASN A 4 -42.78 -10.90 6.37
C ASN A 4 -42.12 -10.02 5.31
N MET A 5 -42.91 -9.32 4.50
CA MET A 5 -42.39 -8.41 3.48
C MET A 5 -41.76 -7.14 4.08
N GLU A 6 -42.27 -6.61 5.17
CA GLU A 6 -41.66 -5.47 5.88
C GLU A 6 -40.30 -5.87 6.47
N ASN A 7 -40.21 -7.06 7.07
CA ASN A 7 -38.97 -7.55 7.66
C ASN A 7 -37.88 -7.82 6.59
N GLU A 8 -38.24 -8.37 5.43
CA GLU A 8 -37.32 -8.57 4.31
C GLU A 8 -36.81 -7.24 3.74
N THR A 9 -37.68 -6.24 3.60
CA THR A 9 -37.30 -4.91 3.11
C THR A 9 -36.34 -4.22 4.07
N GLU A 10 -36.58 -4.32 5.37
CA GLU A 10 -35.70 -3.76 6.40
C GLU A 10 -34.33 -4.46 6.43
N GLN A 11 -34.27 -5.76 6.27
CA GLN A 11 -33.01 -6.51 6.17
C GLN A 11 -32.20 -6.12 4.94
N ILE A 12 -32.85 -5.95 3.79
CA ILE A 12 -32.19 -5.49 2.56
C ILE A 12 -31.63 -4.07 2.74
N ALA A 13 -32.38 -3.18 3.38
CA ALA A 13 -31.93 -1.81 3.64
C ALA A 13 -30.70 -1.79 4.58
N GLN A 14 -30.73 -2.55 5.68
CA GLN A 14 -29.57 -2.68 6.58
C GLN A 14 -28.36 -3.27 5.88
N TYR A 15 -28.56 -4.26 5.00
CA TYR A 15 -27.47 -4.87 4.25
C TYR A 15 -26.86 -3.90 3.21
N TYR A 16 -27.70 -3.06 2.59
CA TYR A 16 -27.26 -2.01 1.68
C TYR A 16 -26.47 -0.91 2.41
N ASP A 17 -26.91 -0.50 3.58
CA ASP A 17 -26.18 0.49 4.40
C ASP A 17 -24.81 -0.05 4.81
N HIS A 18 -24.74 -1.31 5.24
CA HIS A 18 -23.47 -1.96 5.56
C HIS A 18 -22.53 -2.07 4.34
N TYR A 19 -23.06 -2.38 3.16
CA TYR A 19 -22.30 -2.35 1.91
C TYR A 19 -21.73 -0.97 1.62
N LYS A 20 -22.54 0.08 1.77
CA LYS A 20 -22.12 1.48 1.56
C LYS A 20 -21.01 1.89 2.52
N ASP A 21 -21.14 1.57 3.80
CA ASP A 21 -20.12 1.87 4.81
C ASP A 21 -18.82 1.16 4.52
N THR A 22 -18.88 -0.09 4.11
CA THR A 22 -17.69 -0.88 3.72
C THR A 22 -17.01 -0.28 2.49
N PHE A 23 -17.80 0.19 1.52
CA PHE A 23 -17.27 0.85 0.32
C PHE A 23 -16.56 2.17 0.63
N GLU A 24 -17.11 3.00 1.53
CA GLU A 24 -16.45 4.23 1.97
C GLU A 24 -15.17 3.93 2.77
N GLN A 25 -15.20 2.91 3.60
CA GLN A 25 -13.99 2.45 4.31
C GLN A 25 -12.92 1.95 3.33
N GLN A 26 -13.29 1.24 2.28
CA GLN A 26 -12.38 0.79 1.23
C GLN A 26 -11.66 1.97 0.54
N LYS A 27 -12.39 3.03 0.19
CA LYS A 27 -11.77 4.25 -0.40
C LYS A 27 -10.70 4.83 0.52
N THR A 28 -10.96 4.84 1.82
CA THR A 28 -9.99 5.31 2.82
C THR A 28 -8.71 4.46 2.82
N TYR A 29 -8.85 3.14 2.74
CA TYR A 29 -7.68 2.25 2.66
C TYR A 29 -6.93 2.37 1.33
N ILE A 30 -7.63 2.59 0.22
CA ILE A 30 -7.01 2.87 -1.09
C ILE A 30 -6.20 4.16 -1.03
N ALA A 31 -6.76 5.25 -0.51
CA ALA A 31 -6.05 6.51 -0.34
C ALA A 31 -4.82 6.36 0.56
N LYS A 32 -4.93 5.60 1.66
CA LYS A 32 -3.81 5.28 2.54
C LYS A 32 -2.72 4.50 1.80
N ARG A 33 -3.07 3.48 1.03
CA ARG A 33 -2.14 2.70 0.19
C ARG A 33 -1.39 3.61 -0.79
N ASP A 34 -2.10 4.48 -1.49
CA ASP A 34 -1.52 5.37 -2.49
C ASP A 34 -0.54 6.36 -1.86
N HIS A 35 -0.88 6.91 -0.69
CA HIS A 35 0.02 7.75 0.09
C HIS A 35 1.28 6.99 0.53
N MET A 36 1.12 5.75 1.00
CA MET A 36 2.25 4.90 1.37
C MET A 36 3.14 4.56 0.18
N THR A 37 2.56 4.36 -1.00
CA THR A 37 3.32 4.14 -2.25
C THR A 37 4.22 5.34 -2.58
N LEU A 38 3.70 6.56 -2.49
CA LEU A 38 4.50 7.77 -2.71
C LEU A 38 5.66 7.87 -1.71
N PHE A 39 5.41 7.56 -0.45
CA PHE A 39 6.46 7.59 0.56
C PHE A 39 7.54 6.51 0.32
N LEU A 40 7.14 5.30 -0.09
CA LEU A 40 8.08 4.25 -0.48
C LEU A 40 8.93 4.66 -1.68
N LEU A 41 8.36 5.36 -2.67
CA LEU A 41 9.11 5.90 -3.79
C LEU A 41 10.16 6.93 -3.34
N LEU A 42 9.83 7.81 -2.40
CA LEU A 42 10.80 8.75 -1.82
C LEU A 42 11.93 8.04 -1.09
N LEU A 43 11.62 7.03 -0.27
CA LEU A 43 12.63 6.20 0.39
C LEU A 43 13.50 5.46 -0.62
N ALA A 44 12.91 5.00 -1.72
CA ALA A 44 13.62 4.36 -2.81
C ALA A 44 14.63 5.31 -3.48
N ILE A 45 14.21 6.52 -3.81
CA ILE A 45 15.09 7.55 -4.38
C ILE A 45 16.23 7.87 -3.41
N MET A 46 15.92 7.99 -2.12
CA MET A 46 16.91 8.23 -1.08
C MET A 46 17.94 7.10 -0.99
N LEU A 47 17.50 5.84 -1.01
CA LEU A 47 18.41 4.68 -1.01
C LEU A 47 19.28 4.64 -2.26
N ILE A 48 18.72 4.90 -3.43
CA ILE A 48 19.49 4.99 -4.69
C ILE A 48 20.55 6.10 -4.58
N GLY A 49 20.19 7.28 -4.07
CA GLY A 49 21.13 8.37 -3.87
C GLY A 49 22.29 8.01 -2.94
N LEU A 50 22.01 7.30 -1.84
CA LEU A 50 23.02 6.81 -0.91
C LEU A 50 23.98 5.77 -1.52
N VAL A 51 23.51 4.97 -2.47
CA VAL A 51 24.32 3.93 -3.14
C VAL A 51 25.12 4.51 -4.30
N VAL A 52 24.51 5.35 -5.13
CA VAL A 52 25.14 5.86 -6.39
C VAL A 52 26.09 7.00 -6.11
N ALA A 53 25.80 7.88 -5.17
CA ALA A 53 26.61 9.05 -4.86
C ALA A 53 26.79 9.25 -3.34
N PRO A 54 27.43 8.30 -2.64
CA PRO A 54 27.47 8.29 -1.16
C PRO A 54 28.16 9.54 -0.59
N SER A 55 29.23 10.02 -1.21
CA SER A 55 29.96 11.23 -0.76
C SER A 55 29.10 12.48 -0.84
N HIS A 56 28.50 12.76 -1.99
CA HIS A 56 27.65 13.94 -2.19
C HIS A 56 26.39 13.93 -1.35
N PHE A 57 25.75 12.76 -1.22
CA PHE A 57 24.51 12.61 -0.47
C PHE A 57 24.75 12.69 1.04
N GLY A 58 25.83 12.07 1.52
CA GLY A 58 26.23 12.10 2.93
C GLY A 58 26.65 13.49 3.38
N GLU A 59 27.40 14.22 2.54
CA GLU A 59 27.81 15.60 2.84
C GLU A 59 26.60 16.54 2.96
N LYS A 60 25.65 16.47 2.00
CA LYS A 60 24.42 17.26 2.07
C LYS A 60 23.53 16.90 3.27
N LEU A 61 23.39 15.62 3.57
CA LEU A 61 22.67 15.18 4.76
C LEU A 61 23.32 15.69 6.05
N ASN A 62 24.64 15.61 6.17
CA ASN A 62 25.36 16.14 7.33
C ASN A 62 25.20 17.67 7.46
N ILE A 63 25.14 18.41 6.35
CA ILE A 63 24.86 19.84 6.36
C ILE A 63 23.45 20.12 6.89
N ILE A 64 22.44 19.39 6.41
CA ILE A 64 21.05 19.58 6.83
C ILE A 64 20.85 19.20 8.31
N ILE A 65 21.39 18.08 8.73
CA ILE A 65 21.26 17.59 10.11
C ILE A 65 22.16 18.41 11.05
N GLY A 66 23.39 18.70 10.66
CA GLY A 66 24.35 19.48 11.43
C GLY A 66 23.93 20.93 11.63
N ALA A 67 23.13 21.49 10.72
CA ALA A 67 22.54 22.82 10.90
C ALA A 67 21.51 22.87 12.04
N GLN A 68 20.91 21.72 12.36
CA GLN A 68 19.90 21.62 13.42
C GLN A 68 20.46 21.12 14.76
N VAL A 69 21.53 20.32 14.72
CA VAL A 69 22.11 19.70 15.92
C VAL A 69 23.63 19.93 15.87
N LYS A 70 24.12 20.89 16.69
CA LYS A 70 25.55 21.19 16.80
C LYS A 70 26.32 19.93 17.27
N ASP A 71 27.43 19.63 16.59
CA ASP A 71 28.40 18.57 16.93
C ASP A 71 27.95 17.11 16.69
N LEU A 72 26.88 16.86 15.95
CA LEU A 72 26.48 15.49 15.63
C LEU A 72 27.02 15.09 14.23
N HIS A 73 28.14 14.38 14.19
CA HIS A 73 28.63 13.73 12.96
C HIS A 73 28.07 12.30 12.89
N PHE A 74 27.12 12.08 11.99
CA PHE A 74 26.62 10.73 11.72
C PHE A 74 27.54 10.00 10.73
N ASP A 75 27.92 8.78 11.09
CA ASP A 75 28.54 7.87 10.15
C ASP A 75 27.53 7.53 9.03
N LEU A 76 27.97 7.62 7.78
CA LEU A 76 27.15 7.33 6.60
C LEU A 76 26.59 5.90 6.63
N HIS A 77 27.37 4.95 7.19
CA HIS A 77 26.92 3.56 7.35
C HIS A 77 25.74 3.45 8.34
N PHE A 78 25.75 4.23 9.40
CA PHE A 78 24.65 4.25 10.35
C PHE A 78 23.37 4.83 9.73
N ILE A 79 23.48 5.92 8.98
CA ILE A 79 22.36 6.53 8.24
C ILE A 79 21.77 5.53 7.24
N ASN A 80 22.63 4.89 6.44
CA ASN A 80 22.21 3.92 5.43
C ASN A 80 21.48 2.73 6.07
N THR A 81 22.01 2.19 7.16
CA THR A 81 21.36 1.10 7.90
C THR A 81 20.00 1.53 8.45
N GLY A 82 19.91 2.72 9.01
CA GLY A 82 18.67 3.30 9.52
C GLY A 82 17.60 3.43 8.42
N VAL A 83 17.98 3.97 7.26
CA VAL A 83 17.06 4.11 6.12
C VAL A 83 16.58 2.76 5.61
N ILE A 84 17.46 1.74 5.54
CA ILE A 84 17.08 0.38 5.14
C ILE A 84 16.05 -0.20 6.12
N LEU A 85 16.29 -0.08 7.43
CA LEU A 85 15.38 -0.60 8.45
C LEU A 85 14.01 0.10 8.40
N VAL A 86 14.00 1.43 8.25
CA VAL A 86 12.77 2.21 8.11
C VAL A 86 12.02 1.80 6.83
N THR A 87 12.72 1.63 5.71
CA THR A 87 12.12 1.20 4.45
C THR A 87 11.50 -0.18 4.59
N PHE A 88 12.22 -1.13 5.21
CA PHE A 88 11.70 -2.47 5.44
C PHE A 88 10.46 -2.48 6.33
N TRP A 89 10.49 -1.74 7.45
CA TRP A 89 9.32 -1.60 8.32
C TRP A 89 8.12 -1.01 7.58
N TYR A 90 8.35 0.05 6.80
CA TYR A 90 7.29 0.71 6.05
C TYR A 90 6.73 -0.17 4.94
N LEU A 91 7.56 -1.00 4.32
CA LEU A 91 7.15 -2.00 3.33
C LEU A 91 6.22 -3.05 3.95
N LEU A 92 6.52 -3.54 5.16
CA LEU A 92 5.62 -4.46 5.88
C LEU A 92 4.25 -3.82 6.14
N GLN A 93 4.22 -2.55 6.58
CA GLN A 93 2.98 -1.81 6.79
C GLN A 93 2.19 -1.64 5.48
N TYR A 94 2.87 -1.34 4.38
CA TYR A 94 2.27 -1.26 3.06
C TYR A 94 1.58 -2.57 2.66
N TYR A 95 2.25 -3.71 2.84
CA TYR A 95 1.66 -5.01 2.55
C TYR A 95 0.42 -5.31 3.38
N MET A 96 0.41 -4.94 4.65
CA MET A 96 -0.78 -5.10 5.49
C MET A 96 -1.97 -4.30 4.95
N VAL A 97 -1.73 -3.08 4.48
CA VAL A 97 -2.78 -2.25 3.87
C VAL A 97 -3.26 -2.85 2.54
N VAL A 98 -2.35 -3.33 1.69
CA VAL A 98 -2.69 -3.99 0.41
C VAL A 98 -3.57 -5.22 0.66
N LEU A 99 -3.21 -6.09 1.61
CA LEU A 99 -4.01 -7.26 1.97
C LEU A 99 -5.39 -6.87 2.51
N GLN A 100 -5.48 -5.79 3.28
CA GLN A 100 -6.76 -5.29 3.77
C GLN A 100 -7.66 -4.82 2.63
N VAL A 101 -7.12 -4.04 1.69
CA VAL A 101 -7.85 -3.60 0.48
C VAL A 101 -8.35 -4.80 -0.31
N GLU A 102 -7.52 -5.83 -0.49
CA GLU A 102 -7.88 -7.03 -1.24
C GLU A 102 -9.02 -7.82 -0.59
N ARG A 103 -8.98 -7.98 0.74
CA ARG A 103 -10.08 -8.60 1.51
C ARG A 103 -11.39 -7.81 1.39
N MET A 104 -11.30 -6.48 1.40
CA MET A 104 -12.48 -5.62 1.25
C MET A 104 -13.10 -5.76 -0.15
N TYR A 105 -12.31 -5.89 -1.21
CA TYR A 105 -12.84 -6.15 -2.56
C TYR A 105 -13.57 -7.49 -2.66
N GLN A 106 -13.02 -8.54 -2.04
CA GLN A 106 -13.69 -9.85 -1.99
C GLN A 106 -15.03 -9.76 -1.26
N TYR A 107 -15.05 -9.07 -0.11
CA TYR A 107 -16.26 -8.87 0.67
C TYR A 107 -17.31 -8.04 -0.09
N ILE A 108 -16.91 -6.94 -0.71
CA ILE A 108 -17.79 -6.07 -1.52
C ILE A 108 -18.38 -6.88 -2.69
N SER A 109 -17.59 -7.69 -3.39
CA SER A 109 -18.07 -8.54 -4.46
C SER A 109 -19.13 -9.55 -4.00
N GLU A 110 -18.97 -10.12 -2.81
CA GLU A 110 -19.96 -11.02 -2.22
C GLU A 110 -21.24 -10.27 -1.83
N CYS A 111 -21.10 -9.04 -1.27
CA CYS A 111 -22.25 -8.19 -0.97
C CYS A 111 -23.03 -7.79 -2.24
N GLU A 112 -22.34 -7.39 -3.31
CA GLU A 112 -22.95 -7.06 -4.60
C GLU A 112 -23.72 -8.24 -5.18
N LYS A 113 -23.18 -9.45 -5.09
CA LYS A 113 -23.85 -10.66 -5.54
C LYS A 113 -25.15 -10.92 -4.77
N ARG A 114 -25.10 -10.87 -3.44
CA ARG A 114 -26.28 -11.10 -2.59
C ARG A 114 -27.35 -10.02 -2.79
N LEU A 115 -26.96 -8.75 -2.92
CA LEU A 115 -27.88 -7.66 -3.20
C LEU A 115 -28.53 -7.82 -4.58
N THR A 116 -27.78 -8.25 -5.58
CA THR A 116 -28.33 -8.51 -6.94
C THR A 116 -29.31 -9.69 -6.92
N GLU A 117 -29.04 -10.74 -6.15
CA GLU A 117 -29.95 -11.87 -5.98
C GLU A 117 -31.24 -11.45 -5.27
N ALA A 118 -31.15 -10.56 -4.26
CA ALA A 118 -32.31 -10.03 -3.54
C ALA A 118 -33.10 -9.00 -4.35
N THR A 119 -32.48 -8.27 -5.27
CA THR A 119 -33.09 -7.20 -6.08
C THR A 119 -32.82 -7.40 -7.58
N PRO A 120 -33.41 -8.41 -8.23
CA PRO A 120 -33.10 -8.78 -9.64
C PRO A 120 -33.44 -7.69 -10.65
N LEU A 121 -34.34 -6.75 -10.30
CA LEU A 121 -34.69 -5.62 -11.17
C LEU A 121 -33.60 -4.52 -11.23
N PHE A 122 -32.70 -4.47 -10.24
CA PHE A 122 -31.63 -3.47 -10.15
C PHE A 122 -30.31 -4.15 -9.82
N PRO A 123 -29.62 -4.76 -10.79
CA PRO A 123 -28.34 -5.42 -10.53
C PRO A 123 -27.29 -4.42 -10.05
N ILE A 124 -26.77 -4.64 -8.86
CA ILE A 124 -25.71 -3.83 -8.25
C ILE A 124 -24.38 -4.49 -8.64
N ASN A 125 -23.72 -3.94 -9.63
CA ASN A 125 -22.41 -4.43 -10.09
C ASN A 125 -21.50 -3.22 -10.34
N ARG A 126 -20.82 -2.75 -9.28
CA ARG A 126 -20.00 -1.54 -9.35
C ARG A 126 -18.52 -1.85 -9.64
N GLU A 127 -17.83 -2.42 -8.68
CA GLU A 127 -16.37 -2.50 -8.77
C GLU A 127 -15.78 -3.84 -8.33
N GLY A 128 -16.48 -4.61 -7.49
CA GLY A 128 -15.92 -5.82 -6.88
C GLY A 128 -15.46 -6.87 -7.88
N ALA A 129 -16.33 -7.25 -8.82
CA ALA A 129 -16.01 -8.26 -9.82
C ALA A 129 -15.02 -7.78 -10.89
N TYR A 130 -15.06 -6.50 -11.26
CA TYR A 130 -14.14 -5.93 -12.26
C TYR A 130 -12.72 -5.82 -11.71
N TYR A 131 -12.56 -5.38 -10.47
CA TYR A 131 -11.27 -5.29 -9.82
C TYR A 131 -10.58 -6.66 -9.71
N LEU A 132 -11.29 -7.66 -9.23
CA LEU A 132 -10.76 -9.02 -9.08
C LEU A 132 -10.32 -9.64 -10.42
N LYS A 133 -10.95 -9.24 -11.53
CA LYS A 133 -10.66 -9.78 -12.88
C LYS A 133 -9.51 -9.04 -13.58
N SER A 134 -9.37 -7.73 -13.39
CA SER A 134 -8.50 -6.90 -14.23
C SER A 134 -7.18 -6.49 -13.55
N TYR A 135 -7.09 -6.54 -12.23
CA TYR A 135 -5.98 -5.99 -11.45
C TYR A 135 -4.84 -6.96 -11.04
N PRO A 136 -4.98 -8.29 -11.09
CA PRO A 136 -3.99 -9.19 -10.49
C PRO A 136 -2.59 -9.08 -11.10
N TRP A 137 -2.46 -8.84 -12.40
CA TRP A 137 -1.16 -8.87 -13.08
C TRP A 137 -0.31 -7.61 -12.82
N LEU A 138 -0.92 -6.42 -12.82
CA LEU A 138 -0.24 -5.15 -12.52
C LEU A 138 0.25 -5.11 -11.06
N LYS A 139 -0.58 -5.63 -10.15
CA LYS A 139 -0.20 -5.80 -8.75
C LYS A 139 1.00 -6.72 -8.61
N ASN A 140 0.97 -7.88 -9.26
CA ASN A 140 2.07 -8.84 -9.19
C ASN A 140 3.37 -8.23 -9.73
N ILE A 141 3.34 -7.43 -10.80
CA ILE A 141 4.53 -6.73 -11.31
C ILE A 141 5.05 -5.73 -10.28
N ALA A 142 4.18 -4.91 -9.69
CA ALA A 142 4.58 -3.96 -8.65
C ALA A 142 5.19 -4.69 -7.45
N ASP A 143 4.58 -5.77 -6.99
CA ASP A 143 5.07 -6.60 -5.90
C ASP A 143 6.46 -7.20 -6.22
N TYR A 144 6.66 -7.72 -7.42
CA TYR A 144 7.96 -8.24 -7.86
C TYR A 144 9.03 -7.16 -7.93
N ILE A 145 8.70 -5.96 -8.42
CA ILE A 145 9.65 -4.85 -8.47
C ILE A 145 10.05 -4.42 -7.06
N PHE A 146 9.11 -4.30 -6.12
CA PHE A 146 9.40 -3.87 -4.76
C PHE A 146 10.05 -4.97 -3.91
N VAL A 147 9.62 -6.22 -4.02
CA VAL A 147 10.10 -7.32 -3.17
C VAL A 147 11.43 -7.88 -3.65
N LEU A 148 11.63 -8.03 -4.95
CA LEU A 148 12.83 -8.64 -5.54
C LEU A 148 13.74 -7.61 -6.20
N GLY A 149 13.20 -6.68 -6.96
CA GLY A 149 13.99 -5.70 -7.72
C GLY A 149 14.80 -4.78 -6.81
N PHE A 150 14.21 -4.35 -5.71
CA PHE A 150 14.87 -3.44 -4.75
C PHE A 150 16.03 -4.08 -3.98
N PRO A 151 15.85 -5.23 -3.29
CA PRO A 151 16.95 -5.90 -2.59
C PRO A 151 18.04 -6.38 -3.53
N LEU A 152 17.70 -6.92 -4.70
CA LEU A 152 18.65 -7.41 -5.68
C LEU A 152 19.45 -6.26 -6.32
N GLY A 153 18.79 -5.13 -6.62
CA GLY A 153 19.44 -3.92 -7.09
C GLY A 153 20.45 -3.38 -6.08
N TYR A 154 20.10 -3.38 -4.79
CA TYR A 154 20.99 -2.96 -3.72
C TYR A 154 22.23 -3.86 -3.59
N ILE A 155 22.05 -5.19 -3.64
CA ILE A 155 23.16 -6.15 -3.56
C ILE A 155 24.05 -6.06 -4.80
N GLY A 156 23.48 -5.86 -5.99
CA GLY A 156 24.22 -5.79 -7.26
C GLY A 156 25.08 -4.52 -7.41
N VAL A 157 24.68 -3.42 -6.75
CA VAL A 157 25.39 -2.13 -6.80
C VAL A 157 26.35 -1.94 -5.63
N SER A 158 26.30 -2.83 -4.60
CA SER A 158 27.27 -2.79 -3.50
C SER A 158 28.69 -2.82 -4.06
N PRO A 159 29.53 -1.80 -3.83
CA PRO A 159 30.87 -1.77 -4.37
C PRO A 159 31.59 -3.02 -3.88
N LYS A 160 32.06 -3.84 -4.84
CA LYS A 160 32.99 -4.93 -4.52
C LYS A 160 34.11 -4.31 -3.70
N THR A 161 34.15 -4.56 -2.42
CA THR A 161 35.32 -4.31 -1.58
C THR A 161 36.50 -4.95 -2.31
N ARG A 162 37.30 -4.13 -2.97
CA ARG A 162 38.60 -4.56 -3.47
C ARG A 162 39.41 -4.91 -2.22
N LEU A 163 39.62 -6.20 -2.02
CA LEU A 163 40.67 -6.73 -1.19
C LEU A 163 42.01 -6.37 -1.79
#